data_a90672844e0506127c26bec2d8d05221
#
_entry.id   a90672844e0506127c26bec2d8d05221
#
_cell.length_a   1.000
_cell.length_b   1.000
_cell.length_c   1.000
_cell.angle_alpha   90.00
_cell.angle_beta   90.00
_cell.angle_gamma   90.00
#
_symmetry.space_group_name_H-M   'P 1'
#
loop_
_entity.id
_entity.type
_entity.pdbx_description
1 polymer ?
#
loop_
_entity_poly.entity_id
_entity_poly.type
_entity_poly.pdbx_seq_one_letter_code
_entity_poly.pdbx_strand_id
1 'polypeptide(L)'
;MRLLAAVLAALALAGGAKAQVPTPATAPIKVKVFVAAMFEIGENTGDRAGEFQPWYERYWRQSAPKIVKGALKPVYCNPDGVCGSTLGMGKVNASASMQAILLDPAYDFSQAYFVLSGVGGTPPSRGTIGDVSWATWLVDYDLGHRWAPAENTAGAPTFMPRAGYEEYRRFQLDPTLVGWAVRWSKGAPMQDSDDARRYRMRYADARARAAPSVMVGTHMTGDTFFHGPGLSKEAQSIAKLYGADDYVITEMEAAALALVIKRQWGTGRILSLRGAVNFDQGAPGETTLQHLDPAPGQTAGGFAETVANIGAVGSRIVDHIVADWPRWREGPPPL
;
A
#
# COMPACT_ATOMS: atom_id res chain seq x y z
N MET A 1 61.86 50.98 -42.86
CA MET A 1 61.31 51.04 -44.26
C MET A 1 60.64 49.72 -44.57
N ARG A 2 59.39 49.86 -44.99
CA ARG A 2 58.48 48.86 -45.56
C ARG A 2 57.91 47.79 -44.60
N LEU A 3 56.74 48.12 -44.06
CA LEU A 3 55.74 47.23 -43.59
C LEU A 3 55.12 46.46 -44.75
N LEU A 4 54.95 45.16 -44.63
CA LEU A 4 54.03 44.36 -45.43
C LEU A 4 52.98 43.74 -44.49
N ALA A 5 51.73 44.20 -44.64
CA ALA A 5 50.58 43.65 -43.97
C ALA A 5 50.13 42.37 -44.68
N ALA A 6 50.05 41.27 -43.92
CA ALA A 6 49.42 40.05 -44.40
C ALA A 6 47.99 39.96 -43.78
N VAL A 7 46.99 40.10 -44.64
CA VAL A 7 45.58 39.89 -44.32
C VAL A 7 45.30 38.40 -44.41
N LEU A 8 45.09 37.73 -43.29
CA LEU A 8 44.55 36.37 -43.23
C LEU A 8 43.03 36.41 -43.22
N ALA A 9 42.43 35.95 -44.31
CA ALA A 9 41.01 35.73 -44.43
C ALA A 9 40.66 34.43 -43.64
N ALA A 10 39.96 34.55 -42.49
CA ALA A 10 39.36 33.44 -41.78
C ALA A 10 38.03 33.11 -42.44
N LEU A 11 37.99 32.01 -43.19
CA LEU A 11 36.70 31.39 -43.59
C LEU A 11 36.06 30.79 -42.37
N ALA A 12 34.98 31.41 -41.87
CA ALA A 12 34.07 30.84 -40.90
C ALA A 12 33.23 29.76 -41.58
N LEU A 13 33.53 28.50 -41.32
CA LEU A 13 32.65 27.37 -41.57
C LEU A 13 31.50 27.45 -40.55
N ALA A 14 30.41 28.13 -40.93
CA ALA A 14 29.15 28.04 -40.21
C ALA A 14 28.54 26.66 -40.46
N GLY A 15 28.95 25.68 -39.63
CA GLY A 15 28.23 24.43 -39.52
C GLY A 15 26.86 24.70 -38.96
N GLY A 16 25.83 24.67 -39.81
CA GLY A 16 24.44 24.79 -39.39
C GLY A 16 24.07 23.65 -38.48
N ALA A 17 24.10 23.90 -37.16
CA ALA A 17 23.43 23.04 -36.21
C ALA A 17 21.95 22.97 -36.60
N LYS A 18 21.52 21.87 -37.20
CA LYS A 18 20.08 21.60 -37.38
C LYS A 18 19.47 21.65 -35.98
N ALA A 19 18.71 22.69 -35.70
CA ALA A 19 17.87 22.76 -34.53
C ALA A 19 17.00 21.50 -34.55
N GLN A 20 17.26 20.61 -33.60
CA GLN A 20 16.44 19.42 -33.40
C GLN A 20 15.06 19.93 -33.04
N VAL A 21 14.10 19.78 -33.92
CA VAL A 21 12.68 20.08 -33.65
C VAL A 21 12.32 19.23 -32.44
N PRO A 22 11.90 19.84 -31.30
CA PRO A 22 11.52 19.06 -30.15
C PRO A 22 10.42 18.10 -30.59
N THR A 23 10.64 16.80 -30.36
CA THR A 23 9.58 15.82 -30.55
C THR A 23 8.42 16.25 -29.65
N PRO A 24 7.18 16.35 -30.16
CA PRO A 24 6.05 16.75 -29.35
C PRO A 24 6.02 15.86 -28.10
N ALA A 25 6.05 16.47 -26.92
CA ALA A 25 5.91 15.72 -25.68
C ALA A 25 4.60 14.92 -25.77
N THR A 26 4.68 13.61 -25.65
CA THR A 26 3.47 12.78 -25.60
C THR A 26 2.63 13.26 -24.43
N ALA A 27 1.31 13.44 -24.63
CA ALA A 27 0.41 13.86 -23.57
C ALA A 27 0.52 12.87 -22.38
N PRO A 28 0.50 13.38 -21.14
CA PRO A 28 0.63 12.52 -19.97
C PRO A 28 -0.52 11.50 -19.90
N ILE A 29 -0.20 10.33 -19.38
CA ILE A 29 -1.19 9.29 -19.15
C ILE A 29 -2.12 9.75 -18.02
N LYS A 30 -3.41 9.89 -18.34
CA LYS A 30 -4.43 10.18 -17.32
C LYS A 30 -4.68 8.95 -16.47
N VAL A 31 -4.20 8.98 -15.25
CA VAL A 31 -4.38 7.88 -14.29
C VAL A 31 -5.74 8.02 -13.63
N LYS A 32 -6.60 7.01 -13.78
CA LYS A 32 -7.89 6.94 -13.07
C LYS A 32 -7.74 6.24 -11.73
N VAL A 33 -7.01 5.12 -11.71
CA VAL A 33 -6.71 4.38 -10.48
C VAL A 33 -5.24 3.99 -10.49
N PHE A 34 -4.54 4.24 -9.39
CA PHE A 34 -3.18 3.76 -9.17
C PHE A 34 -3.18 2.72 -8.04
N VAL A 35 -2.74 1.51 -8.36
CA VAL A 35 -2.58 0.43 -7.38
C VAL A 35 -1.11 0.37 -6.95
N ALA A 36 -0.87 0.55 -5.66
CA ALA A 36 0.43 0.46 -5.04
C ALA A 36 0.52 -0.87 -4.27
N ALA A 37 1.38 -1.78 -4.71
CA ALA A 37 1.79 -2.96 -3.97
C ALA A 37 3.19 -2.77 -3.39
N MET A 38 3.58 -3.55 -2.38
CA MET A 38 4.85 -3.33 -1.68
C MET A 38 5.93 -4.28 -2.15
N PHE A 39 5.59 -5.51 -2.50
CA PHE A 39 6.54 -6.50 -3.01
C PHE A 39 5.91 -7.47 -4.01
N GLU A 40 6.76 -8.15 -4.76
CA GLU A 40 6.42 -9.34 -5.55
C GLU A 40 7.43 -10.44 -5.26
N ILE A 41 7.02 -11.69 -5.40
CA ILE A 41 7.86 -12.87 -5.21
C ILE A 41 8.24 -13.41 -6.59
N GLY A 42 9.51 -13.20 -7.00
CA GLY A 42 9.96 -13.59 -8.33
C GLY A 42 9.45 -12.71 -9.46
N GLU A 43 8.76 -13.32 -10.42
CA GLU A 43 8.22 -12.63 -11.59
C GLU A 43 6.81 -12.07 -11.31
N ASN A 44 6.32 -11.20 -12.16
CA ASN A 44 4.97 -10.65 -12.01
C ASN A 44 3.85 -11.65 -12.33
N THR A 45 4.16 -12.83 -12.83
CA THR A 45 3.19 -13.90 -13.19
C THR A 45 3.88 -15.23 -13.36
N GLY A 46 3.14 -16.31 -13.14
CA GLY A 46 3.57 -17.68 -13.49
C GLY A 46 4.34 -18.42 -12.39
N ASP A 47 4.56 -17.79 -11.25
CA ASP A 47 5.19 -18.39 -10.07
C ASP A 47 4.37 -18.15 -8.79
N ARG A 48 5.00 -18.20 -7.62
CA ARG A 48 4.32 -17.90 -6.36
C ARG A 48 3.99 -16.41 -6.27
N ALA A 49 2.70 -16.09 -6.21
CA ALA A 49 2.25 -14.71 -6.15
C ALA A 49 2.71 -13.98 -4.88
N GLY A 50 3.25 -12.78 -5.06
CA GLY A 50 3.33 -11.74 -4.05
C GLY A 50 2.12 -10.80 -4.12
N GLU A 51 2.28 -9.57 -3.64
CA GLU A 51 1.17 -8.61 -3.58
C GLU A 51 0.78 -8.01 -4.94
N PHE A 52 1.73 -7.96 -5.88
CA PHE A 52 1.53 -7.30 -7.17
C PHE A 52 0.91 -8.21 -8.22
N GLN A 53 1.23 -9.51 -8.21
CA GLN A 53 0.80 -10.46 -9.24
C GLN A 53 -0.71 -10.48 -9.51
N PRO A 54 -1.64 -10.51 -8.53
CA PRO A 54 -3.08 -10.53 -8.81
C PRO A 54 -3.55 -9.32 -9.61
N TRP A 55 -2.94 -8.17 -9.37
CA TRP A 55 -3.20 -6.93 -10.08
C TRP A 55 -2.59 -6.92 -11.47
N TYR A 56 -1.32 -7.37 -11.58
CA TYR A 56 -0.62 -7.49 -12.85
C TYR A 56 -1.36 -8.41 -13.81
N GLU A 57 -1.76 -9.57 -13.33
CA GLU A 57 -2.48 -10.56 -14.11
C GLU A 57 -3.84 -10.07 -14.60
N ARG A 58 -4.51 -9.24 -13.82
CA ARG A 58 -5.81 -8.70 -14.19
C ARG A 58 -5.71 -7.53 -15.16
N TYR A 59 -4.76 -6.62 -14.93
CA TYR A 59 -4.77 -5.32 -15.64
C TYR A 59 -3.61 -5.11 -16.60
N TRP A 60 -2.45 -5.76 -16.41
CA TRP A 60 -1.21 -5.32 -17.06
C TRP A 60 -0.42 -6.39 -17.80
N ARG A 61 -0.93 -7.61 -17.98
CA ARG A 61 -0.22 -8.69 -18.72
C ARG A 61 0.24 -8.26 -20.13
N GLN A 62 -0.48 -7.34 -20.77
CA GLN A 62 -0.16 -6.82 -22.10
C GLN A 62 0.45 -5.41 -22.06
N SER A 63 0.70 -4.85 -20.87
CA SER A 63 1.24 -3.51 -20.71
C SER A 63 2.76 -3.53 -20.71
N ALA A 64 3.37 -2.62 -21.48
CA ALA A 64 4.81 -2.44 -21.42
C ALA A 64 5.23 -1.74 -20.11
N PRO A 65 6.33 -2.19 -19.46
CA PRO A 65 6.87 -1.51 -18.29
C PRO A 65 7.39 -0.13 -18.65
N LYS A 66 7.12 0.87 -17.80
CA LYS A 66 7.66 2.23 -17.90
C LYS A 66 8.57 2.49 -16.72
N ILE A 67 9.84 2.70 -16.99
CA ILE A 67 10.84 3.02 -15.96
C ILE A 67 10.64 4.47 -15.51
N VAL A 68 10.47 4.66 -14.22
CA VAL A 68 10.43 5.97 -13.55
C VAL A 68 11.71 6.13 -12.74
N LYS A 69 12.44 7.23 -12.99
CA LYS A 69 13.68 7.48 -12.27
C LYS A 69 13.41 7.70 -10.77
N GLY A 70 14.03 6.89 -9.94
CA GLY A 70 13.86 6.95 -8.48
C GLY A 70 12.75 6.03 -7.93
N ALA A 71 11.93 5.41 -8.77
CA ALA A 71 11.04 4.35 -8.34
C ALA A 71 11.76 3.00 -8.28
N LEU A 72 11.35 2.13 -7.36
CA LEU A 72 11.96 0.81 -7.16
C LEU A 72 11.72 -0.11 -8.36
N LYS A 73 10.50 -0.12 -8.89
CA LYS A 73 10.06 -0.99 -9.98
C LYS A 73 9.33 -0.17 -11.06
N PRO A 74 9.21 -0.71 -12.28
CA PRO A 74 8.47 -0.05 -13.36
C PRO A 74 7.01 0.20 -12.99
N VAL A 75 6.42 1.22 -13.62
CA VAL A 75 4.97 1.45 -13.64
C VAL A 75 4.37 0.76 -14.85
N TYR A 76 3.25 0.10 -14.65
CA TYR A 76 2.42 -0.50 -15.71
C TYR A 76 1.09 0.25 -15.78
N CYS A 77 0.62 0.53 -16.99
CA CYS A 77 -0.69 1.17 -17.21
C CYS A 77 -1.43 0.46 -18.33
N ASN A 78 -2.72 0.22 -18.16
CA ASN A 78 -3.57 -0.24 -19.25
C ASN A 78 -4.27 0.93 -19.97
N PRO A 79 -4.90 0.71 -21.13
CA PRO A 79 -5.61 1.76 -21.86
C PRO A 79 -6.76 2.42 -21.11
N ASP A 80 -7.33 1.75 -20.12
CA ASP A 80 -8.45 2.25 -19.31
C ASP A 80 -8.02 3.25 -18.22
N GLY A 81 -6.70 3.45 -18.05
CA GLY A 81 -6.13 4.36 -17.05
C GLY A 81 -5.94 3.72 -15.67
N VAL A 82 -5.94 2.39 -15.57
CA VAL A 82 -5.48 1.69 -14.37
C VAL A 82 -3.98 1.52 -14.46
N CYS A 83 -3.26 2.15 -13.53
CA CYS A 83 -1.81 2.04 -13.41
C CYS A 83 -1.41 1.39 -12.09
N GLY A 84 -0.20 0.89 -11.99
CA GLY A 84 0.33 0.36 -10.73
C GLY A 84 1.81 0.03 -10.79
N SER A 85 2.37 -0.15 -9.60
CA SER A 85 3.78 -0.49 -9.40
C SER A 85 3.99 -1.16 -8.06
N THR A 86 5.12 -1.85 -7.93
CA THR A 86 5.67 -2.31 -6.66
C THR A 86 6.58 -1.22 -6.08
N LEU A 87 6.26 -0.70 -4.91
CA LEU A 87 6.90 0.47 -4.32
C LEU A 87 8.06 0.16 -3.38
N GLY A 88 8.12 -1.07 -2.84
CA GLY A 88 9.07 -1.50 -1.83
C GLY A 88 8.49 -1.51 -0.41
N MET A 89 8.97 -2.45 0.41
CA MET A 89 8.54 -2.59 1.79
C MET A 89 9.14 -1.49 2.68
N GLY A 90 8.37 -1.09 3.68
CA GLY A 90 8.74 -0.08 4.68
C GLY A 90 8.47 1.34 4.23
N LYS A 91 8.23 2.23 5.20
CA LYS A 91 7.78 3.61 4.98
C LYS A 91 8.71 4.40 4.07
N VAL A 92 10.02 4.32 4.28
CA VAL A 92 11.01 5.10 3.51
C VAL A 92 11.05 4.65 2.05
N ASN A 93 11.13 3.34 1.83
CA ASN A 93 11.25 2.75 0.49
C ASN A 93 10.00 3.02 -0.36
N ALA A 94 8.83 2.72 0.22
CA ALA A 94 7.55 2.97 -0.44
C ALA A 94 7.33 4.46 -0.73
N SER A 95 7.63 5.35 0.22
CA SER A 95 7.48 6.80 0.05
C SER A 95 8.39 7.36 -1.03
N ALA A 96 9.65 6.91 -1.10
CA ALA A 96 10.59 7.35 -2.13
C ALA A 96 10.11 6.96 -3.53
N SER A 97 9.68 5.70 -3.70
CA SER A 97 9.13 5.21 -4.97
C SER A 97 7.85 5.95 -5.37
N MET A 98 6.90 6.10 -4.44
CA MET A 98 5.65 6.82 -4.71
C MET A 98 5.92 8.27 -5.09
N GLN A 99 6.78 8.98 -4.35
CA GLN A 99 7.10 10.37 -4.64
C GLN A 99 7.74 10.53 -6.03
N ALA A 100 8.64 9.62 -6.42
CA ALA A 100 9.23 9.62 -7.75
C ALA A 100 8.17 9.45 -8.85
N ILE A 101 7.24 8.52 -8.66
CA ILE A 101 6.15 8.25 -9.62
C ILE A 101 5.20 9.44 -9.72
N LEU A 102 4.80 10.04 -8.59
CA LEU A 102 3.87 11.16 -8.57
C LEU A 102 4.44 12.45 -9.20
N LEU A 103 5.75 12.61 -9.22
CA LEU A 103 6.44 13.75 -9.83
C LEU A 103 6.84 13.51 -11.29
N ASP A 104 6.66 12.31 -11.83
CA ASP A 104 7.02 12.02 -13.22
C ASP A 104 5.99 12.67 -14.17
N PRO A 105 6.42 13.59 -15.08
CA PRO A 105 5.52 14.31 -15.97
C PRO A 105 4.84 13.42 -17.02
N ALA A 106 5.22 12.15 -17.13
CA ALA A 106 4.55 11.20 -18.01
C ALA A 106 3.15 10.79 -17.50
N TYR A 107 2.79 11.15 -16.26
CA TYR A 107 1.52 10.78 -15.63
C TYR A 107 0.76 12.00 -15.13
N ASP A 108 -0.56 11.98 -15.30
CA ASP A 108 -1.50 12.93 -14.70
C ASP A 108 -2.34 12.21 -13.63
N PHE A 109 -2.04 12.52 -12.36
CA PHE A 109 -2.73 11.97 -11.18
C PHE A 109 -3.81 12.90 -10.63
N SER A 110 -4.10 14.03 -11.27
CA SER A 110 -4.96 15.08 -10.72
C SER A 110 -6.36 14.60 -10.29
N GLN A 111 -6.86 13.55 -10.93
CA GLN A 111 -8.15 12.94 -10.60
C GLN A 111 -8.04 11.48 -10.13
N ALA A 112 -6.82 10.98 -9.93
CA ALA A 112 -6.58 9.57 -9.64
C ALA A 112 -7.10 9.13 -8.27
N TYR A 113 -7.63 7.91 -8.21
CA TYR A 113 -7.82 7.17 -6.97
C TYR A 113 -6.59 6.31 -6.69
N PHE A 114 -6.26 6.15 -5.42
CA PHE A 114 -5.12 5.35 -4.98
C PHE A 114 -5.59 4.16 -4.17
N VAL A 115 -5.16 2.96 -4.55
CA VAL A 115 -5.41 1.72 -3.80
C VAL A 115 -4.07 1.25 -3.24
N LEU A 116 -3.88 1.44 -1.94
CA LEU A 116 -2.69 0.97 -1.21
C LEU A 116 -2.94 -0.50 -0.84
N SER A 117 -2.42 -1.41 -1.64
CA SER A 117 -2.74 -2.84 -1.58
C SER A 117 -1.56 -3.63 -1.03
N GLY A 118 -1.82 -4.54 -0.11
CA GLY A 118 -0.79 -5.41 0.41
C GLY A 118 -1.30 -6.40 1.46
N VAL A 119 -0.37 -7.13 2.04
CA VAL A 119 -0.64 -8.02 3.16
C VAL A 119 -0.42 -7.33 4.50
N GLY A 120 -0.81 -7.97 5.59
CA GLY A 120 -0.61 -7.52 6.95
C GLY A 120 -0.93 -8.60 7.96
N GLY A 121 -0.76 -8.28 9.24
CA GLY A 121 -1.14 -9.13 10.37
C GLY A 121 -2.43 -8.64 11.01
N THR A 122 -3.17 -9.54 11.69
CA THR A 122 -4.43 -9.21 12.38
C THR A 122 -4.43 -9.74 13.80
N PRO A 123 -5.00 -9.01 14.78
CA PRO A 123 -5.22 -9.60 16.11
C PRO A 123 -6.26 -10.72 16.02
N PRO A 124 -6.04 -11.88 16.69
CA PRO A 124 -6.96 -13.03 16.61
C PRO A 124 -8.37 -12.72 17.11
N SER A 125 -8.52 -11.72 17.98
CA SER A 125 -9.83 -11.25 18.46
C SER A 125 -10.62 -10.44 17.43
N ARG A 126 -10.00 -9.98 16.34
CA ARG A 126 -10.59 -9.07 15.34
C ARG A 126 -10.66 -9.66 13.94
N GLY A 127 -9.74 -10.54 13.59
CA GLY A 127 -9.65 -11.10 12.26
C GLY A 127 -9.24 -12.56 12.21
N THR A 128 -9.19 -13.11 11.02
CA THR A 128 -8.66 -14.44 10.73
C THR A 128 -7.74 -14.40 9.51
N ILE A 129 -6.90 -15.42 9.36
CA ILE A 129 -6.04 -15.58 8.17
C ILE A 129 -6.95 -15.74 6.94
N GLY A 130 -6.65 -14.98 5.90
CA GLY A 130 -7.46 -14.91 4.69
C GLY A 130 -8.45 -13.75 4.65
N ASP A 131 -8.68 -13.06 5.76
CA ASP A 131 -9.49 -11.83 5.76
C ASP A 131 -8.88 -10.76 4.89
N VAL A 132 -9.75 -9.89 4.33
CA VAL A 132 -9.34 -8.69 3.61
C VAL A 132 -10.00 -7.48 4.27
N SER A 133 -9.20 -6.47 4.59
CA SER A 133 -9.65 -5.28 5.31
C SER A 133 -9.54 -4.03 4.47
N TRP A 134 -10.59 -3.20 4.49
CA TRP A 134 -10.55 -1.81 4.08
C TRP A 134 -10.28 -0.92 5.29
N ALA A 135 -9.29 -0.03 5.19
CA ALA A 135 -9.02 0.92 6.25
C ALA A 135 -10.12 1.99 6.33
N THR A 136 -10.55 2.30 7.56
CA THR A 136 -11.27 3.55 7.87
C THR A 136 -10.31 4.64 8.34
N TRP A 137 -9.24 4.21 9.02
CA TRP A 137 -8.14 5.04 9.46
C TRP A 137 -6.80 4.40 9.15
N LEU A 138 -5.81 5.24 8.85
CA LEU A 138 -4.41 4.87 8.81
C LEU A 138 -3.70 5.57 9.96
N VAL A 139 -2.99 4.82 10.80
CA VAL A 139 -2.30 5.35 11.98
C VAL A 139 -0.85 4.92 11.97
N ASP A 140 0.07 5.90 12.04
CA ASP A 140 1.49 5.62 12.20
C ASP A 140 1.78 5.19 13.64
N TYR A 141 2.32 3.97 13.79
CA TYR A 141 2.65 3.34 15.07
C TYR A 141 3.98 3.83 15.64
N ASP A 142 4.89 4.32 14.81
CA ASP A 142 6.28 4.62 15.20
C ASP A 142 6.49 6.08 15.58
N LEU A 143 5.66 7.00 15.07
CA LEU A 143 5.87 8.44 15.24
C LEU A 143 5.42 8.93 16.63
N GLY A 144 6.32 8.87 17.59
CA GLY A 144 6.08 9.28 18.97
C GLY A 144 7.32 9.02 19.83
N HIS A 145 7.14 9.16 21.14
CA HIS A 145 8.13 8.76 22.11
C HIS A 145 7.88 7.31 22.53
N ARG A 146 8.90 6.48 22.49
CA ARG A 146 8.84 5.08 22.93
C ARG A 146 10.03 4.77 23.84
N TRP A 147 9.77 4.01 24.87
CA TRP A 147 10.78 3.57 25.83
C TRP A 147 10.57 2.10 26.23
N ALA A 148 11.59 1.49 26.83
CA ALA A 148 11.53 0.11 27.26
C ALA A 148 10.58 -0.04 28.47
N PRO A 149 9.77 -1.12 28.55
CA PRO A 149 8.88 -1.34 29.69
C PRO A 149 9.58 -1.33 31.06
N ALA A 150 10.85 -1.79 31.11
CA ALA A 150 11.65 -1.83 32.35
C ALA A 150 12.02 -0.44 32.88
N GLU A 151 11.90 0.62 32.06
CA GLU A 151 12.21 2.01 32.44
C GLU A 151 11.00 2.75 32.99
N ASN A 152 9.88 2.06 33.16
CA ASN A 152 8.62 2.67 33.58
C ASN A 152 7.95 1.93 34.73
N THR A 153 6.94 2.54 35.34
CA THR A 153 6.06 1.89 36.32
C THR A 153 5.31 0.73 35.64
N ALA A 154 5.22 -0.41 36.35
CA ALA A 154 4.52 -1.58 35.85
C ALA A 154 3.09 -1.23 35.36
N GLY A 155 2.77 -1.60 34.15
CA GLY A 155 1.46 -1.35 33.51
C GLY A 155 1.26 0.06 32.94
N ALA A 156 2.23 0.97 33.06
CA ALA A 156 2.15 2.27 32.41
C ALA A 156 2.40 2.16 30.89
N PRO A 157 1.85 3.09 30.07
CA PRO A 157 2.10 3.12 28.64
C PRO A 157 3.60 3.21 28.32
N THR A 158 4.04 2.54 27.28
CA THR A 158 5.42 2.61 26.76
C THR A 158 5.53 3.45 25.49
N PHE A 159 4.44 4.07 25.10
CA PHE A 159 4.35 4.98 23.96
C PHE A 159 3.59 6.25 24.33
N MET A 160 4.10 7.39 23.88
CA MET A 160 3.44 8.68 24.01
C MET A 160 3.50 9.43 22.66
N PRO A 161 2.37 9.80 22.08
CA PRO A 161 2.35 10.64 20.90
C PRO A 161 2.98 12.00 21.17
N ARG A 162 3.70 12.51 20.20
CA ARG A 162 4.18 13.88 20.26
C ARG A 162 3.09 14.84 19.79
N ALA A 163 2.73 15.83 20.60
CA ALA A 163 1.76 16.86 20.23
C ALA A 163 2.21 17.65 18.99
N GLY A 164 1.26 18.08 18.16
CA GLY A 164 1.51 18.85 16.94
C GLY A 164 1.92 18.04 15.72
N TYR A 165 1.84 16.69 15.80
CA TYR A 165 2.18 15.79 14.68
C TYR A 165 0.97 14.98 14.21
N GLU A 166 -0.24 15.33 14.62
CA GLU A 166 -1.47 14.60 14.34
C GLU A 166 -1.71 14.44 12.84
N GLU A 167 -1.45 15.49 12.05
CA GLU A 167 -1.65 15.49 10.61
C GLU A 167 -0.67 14.62 9.83
N TYR A 168 0.43 14.16 10.46
CA TYR A 168 1.46 13.32 9.84
C TYR A 168 1.35 11.85 10.22
N ARG A 169 0.49 11.50 11.17
CA ARG A 169 0.45 10.16 11.76
C ARG A 169 -0.92 9.53 11.85
N ARG A 170 -2.00 10.28 11.59
CA ARG A 170 -3.35 9.74 11.52
C ARG A 170 -4.11 10.31 10.35
N PHE A 171 -4.76 9.45 9.60
CA PHE A 171 -5.49 9.81 8.40
C PHE A 171 -6.83 9.10 8.43
N GLN A 172 -7.91 9.86 8.58
CA GLN A 172 -9.25 9.35 8.31
C GLN A 172 -9.41 9.28 6.79
N LEU A 173 -9.77 8.12 6.27
CA LEU A 173 -10.12 7.95 4.87
C LEU A 173 -11.55 8.40 4.63
N ASP A 174 -11.86 8.75 3.38
CA ASP A 174 -13.18 9.22 3.01
C ASP A 174 -14.24 8.13 3.27
N PRO A 175 -15.23 8.35 4.17
CA PRO A 175 -16.19 7.32 4.55
C PRO A 175 -17.11 6.92 3.40
N THR A 176 -17.37 7.83 2.44
CA THR A 176 -18.17 7.53 1.25
C THR A 176 -17.41 6.58 0.33
N LEU A 177 -16.12 6.86 0.09
CA LEU A 177 -15.25 6.01 -0.72
C LEU A 177 -15.07 4.61 -0.09
N VAL A 178 -14.80 4.56 1.23
CA VAL A 178 -14.71 3.29 1.97
C VAL A 178 -16.05 2.55 1.93
N GLY A 179 -17.16 3.24 2.09
CA GLY A 179 -18.51 2.66 1.98
C GLY A 179 -18.75 2.03 0.61
N TRP A 180 -18.32 2.67 -0.47
CA TRP A 180 -18.37 2.09 -1.82
C TRP A 180 -17.50 0.85 -1.94
N ALA A 181 -16.27 0.89 -1.44
CA ALA A 181 -15.37 -0.27 -1.45
C ALA A 181 -15.99 -1.47 -0.73
N VAL A 182 -16.56 -1.26 0.46
CA VAL A 182 -17.27 -2.30 1.23
C VAL A 182 -18.50 -2.83 0.46
N ARG A 183 -19.30 -1.93 -0.12
CA ARG A 183 -20.46 -2.30 -0.91
C ARG A 183 -20.10 -3.22 -2.07
N TRP A 184 -19.05 -2.88 -2.81
CA TRP A 184 -18.60 -3.68 -3.95
C TRP A 184 -17.85 -4.95 -3.54
N SER A 185 -17.36 -5.02 -2.31
CA SER A 185 -16.76 -6.25 -1.76
C SER A 185 -17.76 -7.35 -1.48
N LYS A 186 -19.05 -7.01 -1.35
CA LYS A 186 -20.10 -8.01 -1.07
C LYS A 186 -20.18 -9.06 -2.17
N GLY A 187 -20.16 -10.34 -1.77
CA GLY A 187 -20.19 -11.47 -2.69
C GLY A 187 -18.90 -11.66 -3.50
N ALA A 188 -17.78 -11.05 -3.11
CA ALA A 188 -16.49 -11.43 -3.64
C ALA A 188 -16.15 -12.87 -3.21
N PRO A 189 -15.64 -13.72 -4.11
CA PRO A 189 -15.22 -15.06 -3.73
C PRO A 189 -14.03 -14.98 -2.79
N MET A 190 -14.16 -15.57 -1.60
CA MET A 190 -13.09 -15.64 -0.61
C MET A 190 -12.54 -17.07 -0.58
N GLN A 191 -11.25 -17.19 -0.86
CA GLN A 191 -10.53 -18.46 -0.79
C GLN A 191 -10.07 -18.73 0.64
N ASP A 192 -9.93 -20.00 0.98
CA ASP A 192 -9.46 -20.48 2.28
C ASP A 192 -8.74 -21.82 2.09
N SER A 193 -7.67 -22.07 2.86
CA SER A 193 -6.91 -23.33 2.79
C SER A 193 -7.13 -24.21 4.01
N ASP A 194 -6.89 -25.52 3.83
CA ASP A 194 -6.94 -26.49 4.94
C ASP A 194 -5.84 -26.17 5.98
N ASP A 195 -4.69 -25.70 5.50
CA ASP A 195 -3.57 -25.34 6.38
C ASP A 195 -3.95 -24.13 7.26
N ALA A 196 -4.50 -23.08 6.67
CA ALA A 196 -4.99 -21.93 7.41
C ALA A 196 -6.10 -22.32 8.39
N ARG A 197 -7.05 -23.18 7.98
CA ARG A 197 -8.10 -23.70 8.85
C ARG A 197 -7.54 -24.47 10.06
N ARG A 198 -6.58 -25.36 9.83
CA ARG A 198 -5.91 -26.10 10.93
C ARG A 198 -5.15 -25.17 11.86
N TYR A 199 -4.40 -24.22 11.30
CA TYR A 199 -3.58 -23.30 12.07
C TYR A 199 -4.42 -22.43 13.02
N ARG A 200 -5.47 -21.81 12.53
CA ARG A 200 -6.30 -20.89 13.32
C ARG A 200 -7.15 -21.58 14.39
N MET A 201 -7.35 -22.90 14.32
CA MET A 201 -7.97 -23.66 15.41
C MET A 201 -7.14 -23.69 16.69
N ARG A 202 -5.87 -23.33 16.64
CA ARG A 202 -4.97 -23.19 17.80
C ARG A 202 -5.34 -21.99 18.71
N TYR A 203 -6.10 -21.02 18.18
CA TYR A 203 -6.53 -19.83 18.91
C TYR A 203 -7.88 -20.07 19.59
N ALA A 204 -8.13 -19.41 20.74
CA ALA A 204 -9.38 -19.52 21.46
C ALA A 204 -10.48 -18.63 20.89
N ASP A 205 -10.10 -17.52 20.26
CA ASP A 205 -11.01 -16.51 19.73
C ASP A 205 -11.90 -17.08 18.62
N ALA A 206 -13.20 -16.88 18.76
CA ALA A 206 -14.18 -17.32 17.75
C ALA A 206 -13.90 -16.63 16.39
N ARG A 207 -13.45 -15.37 16.42
CA ARG A 207 -13.15 -14.62 15.19
C ARG A 207 -11.94 -15.19 14.47
N ALA A 208 -10.90 -15.58 15.20
CA ALA A 208 -9.73 -16.25 14.62
C ALA A 208 -10.09 -17.52 13.87
N ARG A 209 -11.08 -18.28 14.37
CA ARG A 209 -11.53 -19.57 13.80
C ARG A 209 -12.53 -19.43 12.67
N ALA A 210 -13.06 -18.24 12.43
CA ALA A 210 -14.07 -18.01 11.39
C ALA A 210 -13.48 -18.20 9.98
N ALA A 211 -14.35 -18.37 9.00
CA ALA A 211 -13.95 -18.32 7.60
C ALA A 211 -13.52 -16.88 7.20
N PRO A 212 -12.65 -16.73 6.18
CA PRO A 212 -12.25 -15.44 5.65
C PRO A 212 -13.44 -14.57 5.24
N SER A 213 -13.36 -13.30 5.54
CA SER A 213 -14.38 -12.31 5.22
C SER A 213 -13.78 -10.93 4.96
N VAL A 214 -14.61 -10.01 4.47
CA VAL A 214 -14.23 -8.59 4.35
C VAL A 214 -14.53 -7.88 5.66
N MET A 215 -13.55 -7.17 6.18
CA MET A 215 -13.64 -6.37 7.41
C MET A 215 -13.25 -4.91 7.17
N VAL A 216 -13.52 -4.06 8.14
CA VAL A 216 -13.14 -2.64 8.14
C VAL A 216 -12.58 -2.26 9.50
N GLY A 217 -11.69 -1.28 9.54
CA GLY A 217 -11.15 -0.74 10.79
C GLY A 217 -9.84 0.02 10.57
N THR A 218 -9.11 0.25 11.67
CA THR A 218 -7.85 0.97 11.62
C THR A 218 -6.72 0.06 11.16
N HIS A 219 -5.95 0.51 10.16
CA HIS A 219 -4.66 -0.08 9.82
C HIS A 219 -3.54 0.67 10.56
N MET A 220 -2.70 -0.08 11.28
CA MET A 220 -1.55 0.44 12.00
C MET A 220 -0.30 0.26 11.16
N THR A 221 0.33 1.37 10.81
CA THR A 221 1.55 1.40 9.99
C THR A 221 2.80 1.51 10.86
N GLY A 222 3.75 0.61 10.68
CA GLY A 222 5.05 0.70 11.37
C GLY A 222 6.17 0.00 10.60
N ASP A 223 7.36 0.60 10.53
CA ASP A 223 8.56 -0.05 9.99
C ASP A 223 8.99 -1.23 10.90
N THR A 224 8.68 -1.13 12.18
CA THR A 224 8.85 -2.25 13.08
C THR A 224 7.68 -3.21 12.90
N PHE A 225 7.97 -4.42 12.44
CA PHE A 225 7.02 -5.52 12.39
C PHE A 225 6.76 -6.00 13.83
N PHE A 226 5.93 -5.27 14.55
CA PHE A 226 5.64 -5.58 15.96
C PHE A 226 4.84 -6.87 16.07
N HIS A 227 5.08 -7.61 17.18
CA HIS A 227 4.48 -8.91 17.39
C HIS A 227 4.28 -9.22 18.86
N GLY A 228 3.20 -9.90 19.17
CA GLY A 228 2.85 -10.35 20.50
C GLY A 228 1.69 -9.59 21.14
N PRO A 229 1.03 -10.22 22.15
CA PRO A 229 -0.22 -9.70 22.73
C PRO A 229 -0.03 -8.35 23.43
N GLY A 230 1.15 -8.05 23.95
CA GLY A 230 1.46 -6.76 24.57
C GLY A 230 1.44 -5.61 23.57
N LEU A 231 2.11 -5.79 22.42
CA LEU A 231 2.18 -4.80 21.36
C LEU A 231 0.85 -4.70 20.58
N SER A 232 0.13 -5.80 20.41
CA SER A 232 -1.24 -5.80 19.87
C SER A 232 -2.19 -4.93 20.71
N LYS A 233 -2.13 -5.08 22.05
CA LYS A 233 -2.89 -4.25 22.98
C LYS A 233 -2.45 -2.77 22.95
N GLU A 234 -1.16 -2.51 22.80
CA GLU A 234 -0.63 -1.15 22.65
C GLU A 234 -1.15 -0.52 21.37
N ALA A 235 -1.14 -1.22 20.24
CA ALA A 235 -1.69 -0.75 18.96
C ALA A 235 -3.17 -0.38 19.08
N GLN A 236 -3.98 -1.21 19.75
CA GLN A 236 -5.39 -0.88 20.03
C GLN A 236 -5.52 0.37 20.92
N SER A 237 -4.64 0.55 21.88
CA SER A 237 -4.63 1.72 22.77
C SER A 237 -4.26 3.00 22.00
N ILE A 238 -3.30 2.92 21.09
CA ILE A 238 -2.89 4.02 20.21
C ILE A 238 -4.03 4.41 19.26
N ALA A 239 -4.72 3.44 18.65
CA ALA A 239 -5.88 3.72 17.81
C ALA A 239 -6.95 4.52 18.58
N LYS A 240 -7.30 4.08 19.79
CA LYS A 240 -8.24 4.80 20.68
C LYS A 240 -7.76 6.19 21.05
N LEU A 241 -6.48 6.35 21.38
CA LEU A 241 -5.87 7.63 21.73
C LEU A 241 -6.01 8.65 20.59
N TYR A 242 -5.97 8.18 19.33
CA TYR A 242 -6.14 9.04 18.17
C TYR A 242 -7.60 9.21 17.71
N GLY A 243 -8.57 8.64 18.44
CA GLY A 243 -9.97 8.67 18.08
C GLY A 243 -10.29 7.89 16.81
N ALA A 244 -9.40 6.94 16.45
CA ALA A 244 -9.61 6.04 15.33
C ALA A 244 -10.48 4.84 15.74
N ASP A 245 -10.99 4.12 14.76
CA ASP A 245 -11.74 2.89 14.96
C ASP A 245 -10.84 1.77 15.55
N ASP A 246 -11.44 0.62 15.86
CA ASP A 246 -10.68 -0.52 16.35
C ASP A 246 -9.54 -0.91 15.39
N TYR A 247 -8.38 -1.19 15.96
CA TYR A 247 -7.25 -1.75 15.24
C TYR A 247 -7.59 -3.15 14.73
N VAL A 248 -7.40 -3.37 13.43
CA VAL A 248 -7.73 -4.64 12.76
C VAL A 248 -6.59 -5.20 11.92
N ILE A 249 -5.69 -4.35 11.41
CA ILE A 249 -4.52 -4.76 10.60
C ILE A 249 -3.28 -3.99 11.04
N THR A 250 -2.15 -4.68 11.16
CA THR A 250 -0.81 -4.10 11.18
C THR A 250 -0.15 -4.28 9.82
N GLU A 251 0.50 -3.24 9.33
CA GLU A 251 1.16 -3.19 8.02
C GLU A 251 2.31 -2.17 8.07
N MET A 252 3.06 -1.97 6.98
CA MET A 252 4.32 -1.25 7.06
C MET A 252 4.39 0.06 6.26
N GLU A 253 3.37 0.48 5.48
CA GLU A 253 3.53 1.59 4.53
C GLU A 253 2.37 2.58 4.43
N ALA A 254 1.13 2.16 4.68
CA ALA A 254 -0.06 2.89 4.24
C ALA A 254 -0.16 4.32 4.77
N ALA A 255 0.18 4.58 6.04
CA ALA A 255 0.14 5.94 6.59
C ALA A 255 1.21 6.85 5.94
N ALA A 256 2.39 6.31 5.63
CA ALA A 256 3.43 7.07 4.96
C ALA A 256 3.05 7.40 3.51
N LEU A 257 2.48 6.45 2.79
CA LEU A 257 1.95 6.67 1.44
C LEU A 257 0.78 7.66 1.44
N ALA A 258 -0.12 7.59 2.42
CA ALA A 258 -1.19 8.55 2.59
C ALA A 258 -0.64 9.98 2.81
N LEU A 259 0.45 10.14 3.57
CA LEU A 259 1.11 11.43 3.74
C LEU A 259 1.66 11.97 2.42
N VAL A 260 2.33 11.12 1.63
CA VAL A 260 2.88 11.50 0.32
C VAL A 260 1.77 11.97 -0.63
N ILE A 261 0.67 11.21 -0.71
CA ILE A 261 -0.47 11.55 -1.58
C ILE A 261 -1.20 12.80 -1.06
N LYS A 262 -1.43 12.91 0.26
CA LYS A 262 -2.11 14.04 0.90
C LYS A 262 -1.45 15.38 0.59
N ARG A 263 -0.13 15.42 0.53
CA ARG A 263 0.63 16.65 0.23
C ARG A 263 0.34 17.21 -1.16
N GLN A 264 -0.19 16.41 -2.07
CA GLN A 264 -0.47 16.83 -3.45
C GLN A 264 -1.98 16.92 -3.73
N TRP A 265 -2.80 15.98 -3.25
CA TRP A 265 -4.22 15.87 -3.61
C TRP A 265 -5.18 15.63 -2.44
N GLY A 266 -4.71 15.66 -1.19
CA GLY A 266 -5.53 15.32 -0.03
C GLY A 266 -5.75 13.80 0.11
N THR A 267 -6.65 13.40 1.02
CA THR A 267 -6.91 11.98 1.34
C THR A 267 -8.22 11.44 0.76
N GLY A 268 -9.03 12.30 0.14
CA GLY A 268 -10.40 11.94 -0.30
C GLY A 268 -10.48 10.88 -1.41
N ARG A 269 -9.34 10.47 -1.99
CA ARG A 269 -9.28 9.47 -3.06
C ARG A 269 -8.36 8.29 -2.72
N ILE A 270 -8.10 8.06 -1.43
CA ILE A 270 -7.25 6.97 -0.95
C ILE A 270 -8.12 5.83 -0.41
N LEU A 271 -7.82 4.62 -0.85
CA LEU A 271 -8.26 3.36 -0.26
C LEU A 271 -7.02 2.59 0.22
N SER A 272 -7.09 1.95 1.37
CA SER A 272 -6.08 0.98 1.80
C SER A 272 -6.73 -0.38 1.98
N LEU A 273 -6.19 -1.38 1.29
CA LEU A 273 -6.67 -2.75 1.26
C LEU A 273 -5.55 -3.68 1.73
N ARG A 274 -5.77 -4.38 2.83
CA ARG A 274 -4.79 -5.33 3.37
C ARG A 274 -5.41 -6.69 3.61
N GLY A 275 -4.67 -7.74 3.26
CA GLY A 275 -5.04 -9.12 3.55
C GLY A 275 -4.30 -9.67 4.76
N ALA A 276 -4.99 -10.35 5.67
CA ALA A 276 -4.41 -10.93 6.87
C ALA A 276 -3.71 -12.26 6.55
N VAL A 277 -2.37 -12.24 6.44
CA VAL A 277 -1.55 -13.44 6.18
C VAL A 277 -1.04 -14.11 7.44
N ASN A 278 -1.09 -13.41 8.57
CA ASN A 278 -0.68 -13.92 9.89
C ASN A 278 -1.50 -13.26 10.99
N PHE A 279 -1.48 -13.87 12.17
CA PHE A 279 -1.88 -13.16 13.39
C PHE A 279 -0.72 -12.30 13.90
N ASP A 280 -1.02 -11.19 14.56
CA ASP A 280 -0.03 -10.31 15.18
C ASP A 280 0.56 -10.85 16.49
N GLN A 281 0.19 -12.08 16.86
CA GLN A 281 0.65 -12.79 18.05
C GLN A 281 0.57 -14.30 17.86
N GLY A 282 1.43 -15.04 18.59
CA GLY A 282 1.44 -16.50 18.60
C GLY A 282 0.18 -17.09 19.21
N ALA A 283 -0.09 -18.36 18.89
CA ALA A 283 -1.12 -19.16 19.55
C ALA A 283 -0.76 -19.40 21.03
N PRO A 284 -1.74 -19.73 21.89
CA PRO A 284 -1.47 -20.07 23.29
C PRO A 284 -0.37 -21.13 23.42
N GLY A 285 0.66 -20.83 24.23
CA GLY A 285 1.83 -21.69 24.45
C GLY A 285 2.96 -21.53 23.42
N GLU A 286 2.77 -20.71 22.37
CA GLU A 286 3.78 -20.39 21.39
C GLU A 286 4.54 -19.13 21.79
N THR A 287 5.87 -19.18 21.74
CA THR A 287 6.68 -17.98 21.94
C THR A 287 6.62 -17.10 20.68
N THR A 288 6.87 -15.80 20.83
CA THR A 288 6.95 -14.87 19.70
C THR A 288 7.95 -15.35 18.65
N LEU A 289 9.12 -15.84 19.05
CA LEU A 289 10.14 -16.32 18.11
C LEU A 289 9.65 -17.57 17.34
N GLN A 290 9.00 -18.52 18.01
CA GLN A 290 8.43 -19.68 17.33
C GLN A 290 7.35 -19.30 16.30
N HIS A 291 6.58 -18.25 16.60
CA HIS A 291 5.56 -17.76 15.67
C HIS A 291 6.16 -16.99 14.48
N LEU A 292 7.21 -16.20 14.70
CA LEU A 292 7.88 -15.43 13.65
C LEU A 292 8.80 -16.26 12.75
N ASP A 293 9.43 -17.29 13.34
CA ASP A 293 10.32 -18.22 12.64
C ASP A 293 9.85 -19.67 12.90
N PRO A 294 8.72 -20.07 12.31
CA PRO A 294 8.12 -21.37 12.56
C PRO A 294 8.97 -22.49 11.94
N ALA A 295 9.04 -23.61 12.62
CA ALA A 295 9.66 -24.82 12.08
C ALA A 295 8.96 -25.25 10.77
N PRO A 296 9.65 -25.98 9.88
CA PRO A 296 9.05 -26.48 8.65
C PRO A 296 7.72 -27.19 8.87
N GLY A 297 6.68 -26.83 8.12
CA GLY A 297 5.33 -27.37 8.26
C GLY A 297 4.47 -26.75 9.38
N GLN A 298 4.99 -25.75 10.14
CA GLN A 298 4.26 -25.04 11.20
C GLN A 298 3.85 -23.61 10.79
N THR A 299 3.97 -23.25 9.53
CA THR A 299 3.54 -21.94 9.04
C THR A 299 2.03 -21.80 9.12
N ALA A 300 1.56 -20.55 9.23
CA ALA A 300 0.13 -20.23 9.27
C ALA A 300 -0.66 -20.73 8.04
N GLY A 301 0.01 -20.94 6.90
CA GLY A 301 -0.67 -21.22 5.64
C GLY A 301 -1.49 -20.02 5.16
N GLY A 302 -2.23 -20.19 4.08
CA GLY A 302 -3.20 -19.18 3.61
C GLY A 302 -2.63 -17.92 2.95
N PHE A 303 -1.31 -17.83 2.74
CA PHE A 303 -0.71 -16.66 2.08
C PHE A 303 -1.22 -16.50 0.65
N ALA A 304 -1.19 -17.57 -0.15
CA ALA A 304 -1.63 -17.54 -1.55
C ALA A 304 -3.13 -17.19 -1.67
N GLU A 305 -3.97 -17.80 -0.82
CA GLU A 305 -5.40 -17.53 -0.77
C GLU A 305 -5.67 -16.09 -0.33
N THR A 306 -4.92 -15.56 0.64
CA THR A 306 -5.06 -14.17 1.08
C THR A 306 -4.70 -13.19 -0.04
N VAL A 307 -3.62 -13.43 -0.76
CA VAL A 307 -3.21 -12.61 -1.91
C VAL A 307 -4.26 -12.67 -3.02
N ALA A 308 -4.81 -13.85 -3.31
CA ALA A 308 -5.93 -14.00 -4.24
C ALA A 308 -7.19 -13.26 -3.79
N ASN A 309 -7.51 -13.30 -2.48
CA ASN A 309 -8.62 -12.58 -1.88
C ASN A 309 -8.47 -11.05 -2.02
N ILE A 310 -7.26 -10.52 -1.83
CA ILE A 310 -6.95 -9.09 -2.07
C ILE A 310 -7.32 -8.72 -3.51
N GLY A 311 -6.85 -9.48 -4.48
CA GLY A 311 -7.15 -9.24 -5.89
C GLY A 311 -8.65 -9.35 -6.20
N ALA A 312 -9.33 -10.37 -5.68
CA ALA A 312 -10.75 -10.61 -5.89
C ALA A 312 -11.63 -9.51 -5.28
N VAL A 313 -11.27 -9.01 -4.09
CA VAL A 313 -12.00 -7.95 -3.40
C VAL A 313 -11.69 -6.58 -4.01
N GLY A 314 -10.40 -6.26 -4.15
CA GLY A 314 -9.96 -4.93 -4.55
C GLY A 314 -10.28 -4.58 -6.00
N SER A 315 -10.20 -5.55 -6.91
CA SER A 315 -10.51 -5.29 -8.32
C SER A 315 -11.95 -4.84 -8.54
N ARG A 316 -12.90 -5.23 -7.71
CA ARG A 316 -14.31 -4.90 -7.89
C ARG A 316 -14.58 -3.39 -7.80
N ILE A 317 -13.96 -2.70 -6.84
CA ILE A 317 -14.09 -1.24 -6.75
C ILE A 317 -13.28 -0.54 -7.84
N VAL A 318 -12.11 -1.05 -8.22
CA VAL A 318 -11.30 -0.51 -9.32
C VAL A 318 -12.08 -0.56 -10.63
N ASP A 319 -12.64 -1.72 -10.98
CA ASP A 319 -13.46 -1.90 -12.17
C ASP A 319 -14.67 -0.95 -12.18
N HIS A 320 -15.34 -0.79 -11.04
CA HIS A 320 -16.48 0.09 -10.92
C HIS A 320 -16.11 1.56 -11.11
N ILE A 321 -15.03 2.03 -10.51
CA ILE A 321 -14.53 3.40 -10.69
C ILE A 321 -14.24 3.67 -12.17
N VAL A 322 -13.57 2.73 -12.84
CA VAL A 322 -13.18 2.88 -14.25
C VAL A 322 -14.39 2.84 -15.18
N ALA A 323 -15.31 1.90 -14.96
CA ALA A 323 -16.50 1.72 -15.78
C ALA A 323 -17.45 2.93 -15.75
N ASP A 324 -17.56 3.59 -14.59
CA ASP A 324 -18.43 4.77 -14.41
C ASP A 324 -17.61 6.04 -14.18
N TRP A 325 -16.46 6.16 -14.86
CA TRP A 325 -15.50 7.27 -14.70
C TRP A 325 -16.11 8.66 -14.75
N PRO A 326 -17.06 8.98 -15.66
CA PRO A 326 -17.67 10.31 -15.68
C PRO A 326 -18.29 10.73 -14.35
N ARG A 327 -18.79 9.77 -13.57
CA ARG A 327 -19.40 10.02 -12.26
C ARG A 327 -18.34 10.08 -11.14
N TRP A 328 -17.20 9.41 -11.31
CA TRP A 328 -16.16 9.30 -10.28
C TRP A 328 -15.05 10.35 -10.39
N ARG A 329 -14.83 10.92 -11.57
CA ARG A 329 -13.67 11.80 -11.82
C ARG A 329 -13.62 13.03 -10.91
N GLU A 330 -14.76 13.55 -10.46
CA GLU A 330 -14.82 14.73 -9.58
C GLU A 330 -14.77 14.38 -8.08
N GLY A 331 -14.85 13.12 -7.72
CA GLY A 331 -14.84 12.60 -6.34
C GLY A 331 -15.73 11.38 -6.19
N PRO A 332 -15.72 10.72 -5.01
CA PRO A 332 -16.63 9.62 -4.74
C PRO A 332 -18.09 10.10 -4.83
N PRO A 333 -18.94 9.48 -5.65
CA PRO A 333 -20.34 9.85 -5.69
C PRO A 333 -21.04 9.47 -4.37
N PRO A 334 -22.15 10.11 -3.99
CA PRO A 334 -22.94 9.71 -2.84
C PRO A 334 -23.31 8.21 -2.90
N LEU A 335 -23.31 7.54 -1.72
CA LEU A 335 -23.62 6.10 -1.55
C LEU A 335 -25.10 5.78 -1.85
#